data_eb2eafce7a5372d80283a0533ae6428b
#
_entry.id   eb2eafce7a5372d80283a0533ae6428b
#
_cell.length_a   1.000
_cell.length_b   1.000
_cell.length_c   1.000
_cell.angle_alpha   90.00
_cell.angle_beta   90.00
_cell.angle_gamma   90.00
#
_symmetry.space_group_name_H-M   'P 1'
#
loop_
_entity.id
_entity.type
_entity.pdbx_description
1 polymer ?
#
loop_
_entity_poly.entity_id
_entity_poly.type
_entity_poly.pdbx_seq_one_letter_code
_entity_poly.pdbx_strand_id
1 'polypeptide(L)'
;MYNIPRSAANLQAFLDGKPQPEGYNAEWVEQIRSHTSVGKRVYRVHILSRPLTPYLKYELGWGYRTNISGGEEFFILDTTDRPNPLPGVGDFWFFDSERPAVMHYDESGAFLGAETLPDDRAEEFIRYRETALAHARPFPEWWAEHGE
;
A
#
# COMPACT_ATOMS: atom_id res chain seq x y z
N MET A 1 11.79 0.15 1.21
CA MET A 1 10.97 -0.28 2.36
C MET A 1 11.09 0.78 3.46
N TYR A 2 9.97 1.28 3.93
CA TYR A 2 9.95 2.30 4.96
C TYR A 2 10.18 1.66 6.33
N ASN A 3 11.24 2.06 7.02
CA ASN A 3 11.64 1.47 8.29
C ASN A 3 11.53 2.50 9.42
N ILE A 4 10.56 2.30 10.33
CA ILE A 4 10.41 3.06 11.55
C ILE A 4 10.49 2.12 12.75
N PRO A 5 10.95 2.58 13.94
CA PRO A 5 11.15 1.70 15.09
C PRO A 5 9.94 0.88 15.51
N ARG A 6 8.74 1.49 15.50
CA ARG A 6 7.50 0.79 15.83
C ARG A 6 7.21 -0.34 14.83
N SER A 7 7.42 -0.07 13.53
CA SER A 7 7.21 -1.09 12.48
C SER A 7 8.20 -2.24 12.64
N ALA A 8 9.45 -1.95 13.00
CA ALA A 8 10.44 -3.00 13.21
C ALA A 8 10.07 -3.93 14.36
N ALA A 9 9.58 -3.38 15.47
CA ALA A 9 9.14 -4.16 16.62
C ALA A 9 7.93 -5.04 16.29
N ASN A 10 6.96 -4.49 15.56
CA ASN A 10 5.77 -5.22 15.14
C ASN A 10 6.10 -6.32 14.13
N LEU A 11 6.99 -6.03 13.19
CA LEU A 11 7.45 -7.02 12.23
C LEU A 11 8.12 -8.21 12.96
N GLN A 12 8.98 -7.93 13.95
CA GLN A 12 9.63 -8.97 14.70
C GLN A 12 8.61 -9.82 15.47
N ALA A 13 7.59 -9.20 16.08
CA ALA A 13 6.52 -9.92 16.77
C ALA A 13 5.76 -10.84 15.80
N PHE A 14 5.48 -10.38 14.59
CA PHE A 14 4.85 -11.20 13.55
C PHE A 14 5.73 -12.40 13.18
N LEU A 15 7.03 -12.16 12.95
CA LEU A 15 7.98 -13.22 12.59
C LEU A 15 8.14 -14.26 13.71
N ASP A 16 8.01 -13.84 14.96
CA ASP A 16 8.08 -14.71 16.14
C ASP A 16 6.78 -15.48 16.40
N GLY A 17 5.78 -15.32 15.53
CA GLY A 17 4.49 -16.00 15.67
C GLY A 17 3.62 -15.46 16.79
N LYS A 18 3.90 -14.26 17.29
CA LYS A 18 3.10 -13.63 18.34
C LYS A 18 1.76 -13.10 17.77
N PRO A 19 0.72 -12.99 18.59
CA PRO A 19 -0.54 -12.43 18.16
C PRO A 19 -0.40 -10.94 17.85
N GLN A 20 -1.24 -10.44 16.94
CA GLN A 20 -1.27 -9.03 16.61
C GLN A 20 -1.61 -8.21 17.86
N PRO A 21 -0.82 -7.16 18.14
CA PRO A 21 -1.09 -6.31 19.31
C PRO A 21 -2.47 -5.64 19.23
N GLU A 22 -3.12 -5.52 20.38
CA GLU A 22 -4.33 -4.73 20.49
C GLU A 22 -4.00 -3.26 20.18
N GLY A 23 -4.89 -2.59 19.43
CA GLY A 23 -4.64 -1.21 19.02
C GLY A 23 -3.63 -1.05 17.90
N TYR A 24 -3.24 -2.14 17.22
CA TYR A 24 -2.32 -2.08 16.09
C TYR A 24 -2.85 -1.12 15.03
N ASN A 25 -2.01 -0.15 14.61
CA ASN A 25 -2.35 0.90 13.66
C ASN A 25 -3.59 1.74 14.02
N ALA A 26 -3.98 1.79 15.28
CA ALA A 26 -5.20 2.48 15.71
C ALA A 26 -5.23 3.96 15.29
N GLU A 27 -4.11 4.67 15.38
CA GLU A 27 -4.02 6.08 14.97
C GLU A 27 -4.29 6.24 13.47
N TRP A 28 -3.69 5.37 12.65
CA TRP A 28 -3.88 5.40 11.21
C TRP A 28 -5.33 5.05 10.84
N VAL A 29 -5.88 4.02 11.46
CA VAL A 29 -7.26 3.60 11.24
C VAL A 29 -8.23 4.74 11.56
N GLU A 30 -8.01 5.45 12.67
CA GLU A 30 -8.86 6.58 13.06
C GLU A 30 -8.72 7.75 12.07
N GLN A 31 -7.50 8.01 11.60
CA GLN A 31 -7.26 9.04 10.59
C GLN A 31 -7.99 8.72 9.30
N ILE A 32 -7.92 7.47 8.82
CA ILE A 32 -8.63 7.02 7.63
C ILE A 32 -10.15 7.13 7.85
N ARG A 33 -10.64 6.72 9.01
CA ARG A 33 -12.08 6.80 9.32
C ARG A 33 -12.57 8.23 9.28
N SER A 34 -11.79 9.19 9.78
CA SER A 34 -12.18 10.61 9.74
C SER A 34 -12.27 11.13 8.31
N HIS A 35 -11.42 10.68 7.41
CA HIS A 35 -11.49 11.05 5.99
C HIS A 35 -12.67 10.38 5.28
N THR A 36 -12.88 9.09 5.48
CA THR A 36 -13.95 8.37 4.80
C THR A 36 -15.33 8.79 5.30
N SER A 37 -15.46 9.21 6.56
CA SER A 37 -16.73 9.69 7.12
C SER A 37 -17.22 10.98 6.48
N VAL A 38 -16.34 11.75 5.86
CA VAL A 38 -16.71 12.98 5.14
C VAL A 38 -16.71 12.79 3.61
N GLY A 39 -16.76 11.54 3.14
CA GLY A 39 -16.89 11.21 1.73
C GLY A 39 -15.58 11.14 0.96
N LYS A 40 -14.43 11.23 1.60
CA LYS A 40 -13.14 11.06 0.94
C LYS A 40 -12.84 9.59 0.73
N ARG A 41 -12.12 9.28 -0.34
CA ARG A 41 -11.71 7.92 -0.66
C ARG A 41 -10.20 7.80 -0.49
N VAL A 42 -9.76 6.82 0.27
CA VAL A 42 -8.34 6.47 0.44
C VAL A 42 -8.15 5.04 -0.04
N TYR A 43 -7.30 4.86 -1.03
CA TYR A 43 -7.05 3.52 -1.58
C TYR A 43 -5.62 3.39 -2.07
N ARG A 44 -5.17 2.13 -2.19
CA ARG A 44 -3.84 1.77 -2.70
C ARG A 44 -3.96 0.65 -3.71
N VAL A 45 -3.08 0.69 -4.70
CA VAL A 45 -2.80 -0.47 -5.57
C VAL A 45 -1.38 -0.91 -5.26
N HIS A 46 -1.22 -2.16 -4.85
CA HIS A 46 0.08 -2.74 -4.54
C HIS A 46 0.46 -3.73 -5.62
N ILE A 47 1.58 -3.49 -6.28
CA ILE A 47 2.13 -4.38 -7.31
C ILE A 47 3.09 -5.34 -6.62
N LEU A 48 2.80 -6.64 -6.69
CA LEU A 48 3.61 -7.66 -6.03
C LEU A 48 3.65 -8.95 -6.85
N SER A 49 4.53 -9.86 -6.46
CA SER A 49 4.57 -11.21 -7.01
C SER A 49 4.64 -12.23 -5.87
N ARG A 50 4.23 -13.46 -6.15
CA ARG A 50 4.26 -14.57 -5.21
C ARG A 50 5.49 -15.46 -5.46
N PRO A 51 6.06 -16.14 -4.47
CA PRO A 51 5.59 -16.18 -3.07
C PRO A 51 5.86 -14.88 -2.33
N LEU A 52 5.02 -14.58 -1.33
CA LEU A 52 5.19 -13.38 -0.54
C LEU A 52 6.42 -13.48 0.35
N THR A 53 7.15 -12.37 0.48
CA THR A 53 8.23 -12.27 1.47
C THR A 53 7.64 -12.23 2.89
N PRO A 54 8.43 -12.56 3.93
CA PRO A 54 7.94 -12.41 5.31
C PRO A 54 7.42 -11.01 5.63
N TYR A 55 8.09 -9.98 5.09
CA TYR A 55 7.63 -8.59 5.26
C TYR A 55 6.26 -8.35 4.62
N LEU A 56 6.04 -8.85 3.40
CA LEU A 56 4.75 -8.70 2.73
C LEU A 56 3.64 -9.47 3.44
N LYS A 57 3.93 -10.65 3.97
CA LYS A 57 2.96 -11.39 4.78
C LYS A 57 2.53 -10.58 6.00
N TYR A 58 3.47 -9.92 6.66
CA TYR A 58 3.20 -9.03 7.78
C TYR A 58 2.37 -7.81 7.34
N GLU A 59 2.81 -7.11 6.30
CA GLU A 59 2.14 -5.90 5.82
C GLU A 59 0.70 -6.17 5.40
N LEU A 60 0.46 -7.22 4.63
CA LEU A 60 -0.87 -7.59 4.18
C LEU A 60 -1.71 -8.21 5.31
N GLY A 61 -1.11 -9.14 6.05
CA GLY A 61 -1.83 -9.90 7.08
C GLY A 61 -2.24 -9.07 8.29
N TRP A 62 -1.38 -8.16 8.74
CA TRP A 62 -1.68 -7.28 9.87
C TRP A 62 -2.11 -5.89 9.39
N GLY A 63 -1.31 -5.28 8.50
CA GLY A 63 -1.52 -3.90 8.08
C GLY A 63 -2.79 -3.70 7.29
N TYR A 64 -2.88 -4.31 6.12
CA TYR A 64 -4.01 -4.09 5.21
C TYR A 64 -5.32 -4.56 5.80
N ARG A 65 -5.34 -5.74 6.43
CA ARG A 65 -6.56 -6.26 7.05
C ARG A 65 -7.08 -5.36 8.17
N THR A 66 -6.18 -4.75 8.92
CA THR A 66 -6.56 -3.81 9.99
C THR A 66 -7.04 -2.49 9.41
N ASN A 67 -6.32 -1.95 8.42
CA ASN A 67 -6.62 -0.63 7.86
C ASN A 67 -7.95 -0.59 7.11
N ILE A 68 -8.41 -1.71 6.58
CA ILE A 68 -9.74 -1.83 5.96
C ILE A 68 -10.84 -1.43 6.94
N SER A 69 -10.66 -1.70 8.23
CA SER A 69 -11.67 -1.35 9.24
C SER A 69 -11.92 0.16 9.35
N GLY A 70 -10.98 1.00 8.91
CA GLY A 70 -11.15 2.44 8.83
C GLY A 70 -11.76 2.94 7.53
N GLY A 71 -11.93 2.05 6.54
CA GLY A 71 -12.48 2.39 5.24
C GLY A 71 -11.43 2.53 4.13
N GLU A 72 -10.16 2.23 4.39
CA GLU A 72 -9.13 2.21 3.35
C GLU A 72 -9.36 1.01 2.43
N GLU A 73 -9.24 1.24 1.13
CA GLU A 73 -9.40 0.19 0.13
C GLU A 73 -8.03 -0.23 -0.40
N PHE A 74 -7.86 -1.53 -0.64
CA PHE A 74 -6.63 -2.07 -1.19
C PHE A 74 -6.92 -2.93 -2.41
N PHE A 75 -6.06 -2.80 -3.42
CA PHE A 75 -6.11 -3.58 -4.64
C PHE A 75 -4.75 -4.21 -4.86
N ILE A 76 -4.73 -5.46 -5.28
CA ILE A 76 -3.49 -6.19 -5.56
C ILE A 76 -3.35 -6.41 -7.06
N LEU A 77 -2.23 -5.95 -7.60
CA LEU A 77 -1.81 -6.25 -8.95
C LEU A 77 -0.72 -7.32 -8.85
N ASP A 78 -1.11 -8.56 -9.06
CA ASP A 78 -0.22 -9.72 -8.92
C ASP A 78 0.47 -10.00 -10.25
N THR A 79 1.80 -9.85 -10.26
CA THR A 79 2.62 -10.03 -11.46
C THR A 79 3.28 -11.41 -11.54
N THR A 80 2.84 -12.38 -10.72
CA THR A 80 3.42 -13.72 -10.72
C THR A 80 3.32 -14.39 -12.08
N ASP A 81 2.17 -14.30 -12.73
CA ASP A 81 1.88 -14.98 -13.98
C ASP A 81 1.72 -14.02 -15.17
N ARG A 82 2.10 -12.77 -15.02
CA ARG A 82 1.99 -11.76 -16.09
C ARG A 82 3.01 -10.63 -15.89
N PRO A 83 3.41 -9.93 -16.98
CA PRO A 83 4.33 -8.81 -16.84
C PRO A 83 3.71 -7.64 -16.06
N ASN A 84 4.57 -6.86 -15.42
CA ASN A 84 4.15 -5.62 -14.78
C ASN A 84 3.72 -4.61 -15.86
N PRO A 85 2.46 -4.13 -15.85
CA PRO A 85 1.98 -3.16 -16.84
C PRO A 85 2.54 -1.76 -16.65
N LEU A 86 3.24 -1.50 -15.53
CA LEU A 86 3.85 -0.20 -15.22
C LEU A 86 5.36 -0.34 -14.95
N PRO A 87 6.14 -0.87 -15.92
CA PRO A 87 7.57 -1.04 -15.71
C PRO A 87 8.25 0.33 -15.52
N GLY A 88 9.15 0.43 -14.53
CA GLY A 88 9.89 1.66 -14.28
C GLY A 88 9.13 2.74 -13.52
N VAL A 89 7.87 2.51 -13.19
CA VAL A 89 7.10 3.45 -12.36
C VAL A 89 7.33 3.11 -10.89
N GLY A 90 7.90 4.07 -10.14
CA GLY A 90 8.13 3.92 -8.72
C GLY A 90 6.90 4.25 -7.87
N ASP A 91 7.04 4.13 -6.56
CA ASP A 91 5.96 4.41 -5.63
C ASP A 91 5.56 5.88 -5.68
N PHE A 92 4.27 6.16 -5.67
CA PHE A 92 3.77 7.52 -5.64
C PHE A 92 2.46 7.64 -4.87
N TRP A 93 2.21 8.84 -4.36
CA TRP A 93 0.92 9.26 -3.84
C TRP A 93 0.27 10.19 -4.86
N PHE A 94 -1.06 10.15 -4.96
CA PHE A 94 -1.79 10.99 -5.87
C PHE A 94 -2.99 11.60 -5.14
N PHE A 95 -2.91 12.91 -4.87
CA PHE A 95 -3.89 13.63 -4.06
C PHE A 95 -4.93 14.30 -4.97
N ASP A 96 -6.20 13.99 -4.74
CA ASP A 96 -7.35 14.61 -5.42
C ASP A 96 -7.31 14.52 -6.95
N SER A 97 -6.59 13.55 -7.49
CA SER A 97 -6.35 13.38 -8.93
C SER A 97 -5.66 14.59 -9.59
N GLU A 98 -4.97 15.39 -8.80
CA GLU A 98 -4.31 16.62 -9.28
C GLU A 98 -2.84 16.71 -8.88
N ARG A 99 -2.46 16.16 -7.73
CA ARG A 99 -1.13 16.36 -7.14
C ARG A 99 -0.37 15.06 -6.95
N PRO A 100 0.49 14.69 -7.93
CA PRO A 100 1.34 13.52 -7.73
C PRO A 100 2.54 13.84 -6.85
N ALA A 101 2.90 12.89 -5.99
CA ALA A 101 4.10 12.96 -5.18
C ALA A 101 4.85 11.64 -5.29
N VAL A 102 6.07 11.70 -5.80
CA VAL A 102 6.92 10.52 -6.00
C VAL A 102 7.72 10.26 -4.74
N MET A 103 7.79 9.01 -4.33
CA MET A 103 8.54 8.59 -3.15
C MET A 103 9.91 8.10 -3.56
N HIS A 104 10.95 8.56 -2.86
CA HIS A 104 12.33 8.21 -3.14
C HIS A 104 12.90 7.35 -2.02
N TYR A 105 13.63 6.29 -2.40
CA TYR A 105 14.27 5.34 -1.50
C TYR A 105 15.73 5.18 -1.88
N ASP A 106 16.60 4.91 -0.89
CA ASP A 106 17.98 4.57 -1.18
C ASP A 106 18.13 3.09 -1.56
N GLU A 107 19.35 2.65 -1.83
CA GLU A 107 19.65 1.27 -2.22
C GLU A 107 19.23 0.24 -1.16
N SER A 108 19.20 0.63 0.11
CA SER A 108 18.79 -0.24 1.22
C SER A 108 17.27 -0.29 1.42
N GLY A 109 16.51 0.53 0.67
CA GLY A 109 15.06 0.66 0.83
C GLY A 109 14.65 1.70 1.88
N ALA A 110 15.58 2.48 2.41
CA ALA A 110 15.24 3.53 3.37
C ALA A 110 14.60 4.74 2.65
N PHE A 111 13.54 5.27 3.24
CA PHE A 111 12.81 6.40 2.66
C PHE A 111 13.63 7.69 2.75
N LEU A 112 13.87 8.30 1.59
CA LEU A 112 14.63 9.54 1.47
C LEU A 112 13.75 10.79 1.46
N GLY A 113 12.49 10.67 1.06
CA GLY A 113 11.58 11.80 0.99
C GLY A 113 10.60 11.65 -0.16
N ALA A 114 9.59 12.52 -0.17
CA ALA A 114 8.61 12.61 -1.24
C ALA A 114 8.83 13.90 -2.02
N GLU A 115 8.72 13.83 -3.34
CA GLU A 115 8.82 14.98 -4.24
C GLU A 115 7.46 15.26 -4.85
N THR A 116 6.88 16.41 -4.54
CA THR A 116 5.63 16.84 -5.17
C THR A 116 5.94 17.34 -6.58
N LEU A 117 5.27 16.75 -7.56
CA LEU A 117 5.46 17.11 -8.96
C LEU A 117 4.46 18.20 -9.38
N PRO A 118 4.77 18.96 -10.46
CA PRO A 118 3.83 19.96 -10.99
C PRO A 118 2.49 19.35 -11.39
N ASP A 119 1.43 20.12 -11.28
CA ASP A 119 0.06 19.68 -11.58
C ASP A 119 -0.12 19.29 -13.06
N ASP A 120 0.73 19.80 -13.96
CA ASP A 120 0.71 19.41 -15.38
C ASP A 120 1.14 17.97 -15.62
N ARG A 121 1.69 17.30 -14.59
CA ARG A 121 2.02 15.87 -14.62
C ARG A 121 0.82 14.99 -14.22
N ALA A 122 -0.30 15.57 -13.79
CA ALA A 122 -1.44 14.81 -13.29
C ALA A 122 -2.01 13.80 -14.29
N GLU A 123 -2.09 14.14 -15.56
CA GLU A 123 -2.62 13.23 -16.60
C GLU A 123 -1.80 11.95 -16.72
N GLU A 124 -0.47 12.05 -16.59
CA GLU A 124 0.42 10.90 -16.61
C GLU A 124 0.09 9.94 -15.46
N PHE A 125 -0.10 10.48 -14.25
CA PHE A 125 -0.40 9.68 -13.07
C PHE A 125 -1.84 9.16 -13.07
N ILE A 126 -2.77 9.85 -13.68
CA ILE A 126 -4.12 9.33 -13.91
C ILE A 126 -4.04 8.07 -14.78
N ARG A 127 -3.24 8.08 -15.84
CA ARG A 127 -3.04 6.90 -16.69
C ARG A 127 -2.40 5.74 -15.91
N TYR A 128 -1.41 6.02 -15.08
CA TYR A 128 -0.79 4.99 -14.23
C TYR A 128 -1.83 4.36 -13.29
N ARG A 129 -2.64 5.19 -12.64
CA ARG A 129 -3.69 4.73 -11.75
C ARG A 129 -4.72 3.87 -12.48
N GLU A 130 -5.20 4.33 -13.62
CA GLU A 130 -6.19 3.60 -14.41
C GLU A 130 -5.64 2.27 -14.91
N THR A 131 -4.39 2.25 -15.36
CA THR A 131 -3.73 1.01 -15.77
C THR A 131 -3.61 0.04 -14.60
N ALA A 132 -3.17 0.53 -13.44
CA ALA A 132 -3.03 -0.30 -12.25
C ALA A 132 -4.38 -0.88 -11.82
N LEU A 133 -5.42 -0.07 -11.73
CA LEU A 133 -6.75 -0.53 -11.32
C LEU A 133 -7.36 -1.52 -12.31
N ALA A 134 -7.11 -1.33 -13.60
CA ALA A 134 -7.63 -2.24 -14.64
C ALA A 134 -7.05 -3.65 -14.52
N HIS A 135 -5.86 -3.80 -13.94
CA HIS A 135 -5.17 -5.09 -13.80
C HIS A 135 -5.17 -5.62 -12.35
N ALA A 136 -5.70 -4.86 -11.41
CA ALA A 136 -5.69 -5.21 -10.00
C ALA A 136 -7.02 -5.86 -9.58
N ARG A 137 -6.97 -6.61 -8.47
CA ARG A 137 -8.14 -7.21 -7.83
C ARG A 137 -8.31 -6.61 -6.43
N PRO A 138 -9.55 -6.47 -5.93
CA PRO A 138 -9.75 -6.08 -4.54
C PRO A 138 -8.99 -7.00 -3.59
N PHE A 139 -8.32 -6.41 -2.61
CA PHE A 139 -7.50 -7.19 -1.68
C PHE A 139 -8.25 -8.30 -0.95
N PRO A 140 -9.49 -8.08 -0.44
CA PRO A 140 -10.19 -9.16 0.25
C PRO A 140 -10.39 -10.41 -0.61
N GLU A 141 -10.68 -10.24 -1.90
CA GLU A 141 -10.84 -11.37 -2.84
C GLU A 141 -9.49 -12.08 -3.08
N TRP A 142 -8.46 -11.30 -3.33
CA TRP A 142 -7.12 -11.83 -3.57
C TRP A 142 -6.59 -12.55 -2.33
N TRP A 143 -6.80 -11.96 -1.14
CA TRP A 143 -6.34 -12.54 0.13
C TRP A 143 -7.04 -13.85 0.45
N ALA A 144 -8.34 -13.95 0.16
CA ALA A 144 -9.08 -15.19 0.35
C ALA A 144 -8.53 -16.36 -0.48
N GLU A 145 -7.95 -16.03 -1.64
CA GLU A 145 -7.37 -17.04 -2.55
C GLU A 145 -5.90 -17.34 -2.24
N HIS A 146 -5.11 -16.34 -1.87
CA HIS A 146 -3.66 -16.44 -1.76
C HIS A 146 -3.10 -16.14 -0.36
N GLY A 147 -3.90 -15.62 0.55
CA GLY A 147 -3.48 -15.34 1.92
C GLY A 147 -3.36 -16.60 2.76
N GLU A 148 -2.55 -16.53 3.82
CA GLU A 148 -2.37 -17.63 4.78
C GLU A 148 -3.00 -17.29 6.13
#